data_aa0bcd40d85ea1ccd153732c79c5fa56
#
_entry.id   aa0bcd40d85ea1ccd153732c79c5fa56
#
_cell.length_a   1.000
_cell.length_b   1.000
_cell.length_c   1.000
_cell.angle_alpha   90.00
_cell.angle_beta   90.00
_cell.angle_gamma   90.00
#
_symmetry.space_group_name_H-M   'P 1'
#
loop_
_entity.id
_entity.type
_entity.pdbx_description
1 polymer ?
#
loop_
_entity_poly.entity_id
_entity_poly.type
_entity_poly.pdbx_seq_one_letter_code
_entity_poly.pdbx_strand_id
1 'polypeptide(L)'
;MVRKTMTRQSKDLNGTLTMSRRGILLGGATLFAGSIAATLCPTLSLAAVDAGTQGQFMKLSNLLIQHQLSPAVGARIVDTASGEYKNLPQMLDAIIAIAEKKNAAQVEDFFGDIPDGELKDFAHWVISAWYSGCSSEKRNATVFTYEEALTFKTTSDILTIPSYGISGPNLWTRPNLPLSAPMPRF
;
A
#
# COMPACT_ATOMS: atom_id res chain seq x y z
N MET A 1 -84.54 -10.77 20.60
CA MET A 1 -84.01 -9.80 19.69
C MET A 1 -82.52 -9.60 20.04
N VAL A 2 -81.60 -10.36 19.41
CA VAL A 2 -80.18 -10.40 19.78
C VAL A 2 -79.38 -9.76 18.63
N ARG A 3 -78.72 -8.64 18.90
CA ARG A 3 -77.84 -7.96 17.95
C ARG A 3 -76.45 -8.58 18.03
N LYS A 4 -76.02 -9.18 16.94
CA LYS A 4 -74.69 -9.76 16.73
C LYS A 4 -73.76 -8.64 16.22
N THR A 5 -72.81 -8.22 17.07
CA THR A 5 -71.78 -7.25 16.70
C THR A 5 -70.62 -7.98 16.02
N MET A 6 -70.33 -7.64 14.79
CA MET A 6 -69.24 -8.17 14.02
C MET A 6 -68.00 -7.29 14.25
N THR A 7 -67.00 -7.82 14.95
CA THR A 7 -65.71 -7.16 15.16
C THR A 7 -64.79 -7.47 13.99
N ARG A 8 -64.44 -6.43 13.24
CA ARG A 8 -63.54 -6.47 12.09
C ARG A 8 -62.13 -6.39 12.62
N GLN A 9 -61.39 -7.46 12.49
CA GLN A 9 -59.96 -7.53 12.85
C GLN A 9 -59.12 -6.97 11.69
N SER A 10 -58.59 -5.75 11.83
CA SER A 10 -57.59 -5.20 10.93
C SER A 10 -56.22 -5.75 11.33
N LYS A 11 -55.60 -6.39 10.36
CA LYS A 11 -54.30 -6.99 10.48
C LYS A 11 -53.25 -5.93 10.17
N ASP A 12 -52.70 -5.31 11.20
CA ASP A 12 -51.61 -4.34 11.06
C ASP A 12 -50.28 -5.10 10.78
N LEU A 13 -49.87 -5.05 9.52
CA LEU A 13 -48.58 -5.52 9.01
C LEU A 13 -47.56 -4.36 8.99
N ASN A 14 -47.17 -3.84 10.12
CA ASN A 14 -46.03 -2.93 10.22
C ASN A 14 -45.22 -3.26 11.49
N GLY A 15 -44.57 -4.40 11.46
CA GLY A 15 -43.53 -4.74 12.42
C GLY A 15 -42.20 -4.11 11.98
N THR A 16 -41.93 -2.89 12.40
CA THR A 16 -40.58 -2.33 12.32
C THR A 16 -39.70 -3.10 13.31
N LEU A 17 -38.84 -3.97 12.75
CA LEU A 17 -37.81 -4.67 13.51
C LEU A 17 -36.77 -3.67 14.01
N THR A 18 -36.93 -3.17 15.22
CA THR A 18 -35.89 -2.41 15.91
C THR A 18 -34.80 -3.37 16.38
N MET A 19 -33.81 -3.61 15.54
CA MET A 19 -32.63 -4.40 15.92
C MET A 19 -31.71 -3.57 16.82
N SER A 20 -31.64 -3.93 18.09
CA SER A 20 -30.66 -3.37 19.01
C SER A 20 -29.26 -3.82 18.63
N ARG A 21 -28.27 -2.88 18.69
CA ARG A 21 -26.86 -3.14 18.40
C ARG A 21 -26.25 -4.31 19.20
N ARG A 22 -26.81 -4.62 20.37
CA ARG A 22 -26.42 -5.80 21.18
C ARG A 22 -26.99 -7.12 20.64
N GLY A 23 -28.12 -7.12 19.92
CA GLY A 23 -28.71 -8.33 19.34
C GLY A 23 -27.93 -8.84 18.14
N ILE A 24 -27.19 -7.99 17.44
CA ILE A 24 -26.36 -8.35 16.27
C ILE A 24 -25.13 -9.16 16.70
N LEU A 25 -24.56 -8.90 17.88
CA LEU A 25 -23.37 -9.58 18.37
C LEU A 25 -23.64 -10.98 18.95
N LEU A 26 -24.87 -11.24 19.41
CA LEU A 26 -25.25 -12.53 20.01
C LEU A 26 -25.95 -13.47 19.03
N GLY A 27 -26.49 -12.97 17.93
CA GLY A 27 -27.19 -13.77 16.90
C GLY A 27 -26.27 -14.36 15.82
N GLY A 28 -24.98 -13.98 15.78
CA GLY A 28 -24.02 -14.39 14.74
C GLY A 28 -23.33 -15.73 14.95
N ALA A 29 -23.55 -16.42 16.08
CA ALA A 29 -22.73 -17.57 16.47
C ALA A 29 -23.30 -18.95 16.13
N THR A 30 -24.48 -19.11 15.56
CA THR A 30 -25.13 -20.42 15.45
C THR A 30 -25.62 -20.89 14.07
N LEU A 31 -25.15 -20.32 12.95
CA LEU A 31 -25.50 -20.83 11.63
C LEU A 31 -24.31 -20.90 10.63
N PHE A 32 -23.18 -21.46 11.04
CA PHE A 32 -22.10 -21.82 10.11
C PHE A 32 -21.72 -23.29 10.19
N ALA A 33 -22.70 -24.15 9.92
CA ALA A 33 -22.40 -25.50 9.46
C ALA A 33 -22.97 -25.62 8.03
N GLY A 34 -22.10 -25.48 7.04
CA GLY A 34 -22.38 -25.86 5.65
C GLY A 34 -22.81 -24.75 4.71
N SER A 35 -21.89 -23.91 4.31
CA SER A 35 -21.76 -23.35 2.95
C SER A 35 -20.61 -22.36 2.98
N ILE A 36 -19.48 -22.72 2.37
CA ILE A 36 -18.46 -21.75 1.97
C ILE A 36 -19.06 -20.94 0.80
N ALA A 37 -19.97 -20.04 1.13
CA ALA A 37 -20.25 -18.91 0.27
C ALA A 37 -19.07 -17.97 0.51
N ALA A 38 -18.08 -18.00 -0.39
CA ALA A 38 -17.12 -16.92 -0.53
C ALA A 38 -17.93 -15.63 -0.66
N THR A 39 -18.13 -14.93 0.45
CA THR A 39 -18.50 -13.55 0.45
C THR A 39 -17.38 -12.87 -0.31
N LEU A 40 -17.64 -12.60 -1.59
CA LEU A 40 -16.92 -11.64 -2.40
C LEU A 40 -17.00 -10.30 -1.68
N CYS A 41 -16.13 -10.09 -0.67
CA CYS A 41 -15.55 -8.78 -0.56
C CYS A 41 -15.05 -8.48 -1.97
N PRO A 42 -15.38 -7.35 -2.58
CA PRO A 42 -14.55 -6.84 -3.65
C PRO A 42 -13.22 -6.49 -2.99
N THR A 43 -12.40 -7.50 -2.69
CA THR A 43 -10.98 -7.31 -2.73
C THR A 43 -10.80 -6.74 -4.13
N LEU A 44 -10.47 -5.44 -4.20
CA LEU A 44 -9.78 -4.92 -5.36
C LEU A 44 -8.83 -6.04 -5.74
N SER A 45 -9.14 -6.71 -6.85
CA SER A 45 -8.24 -7.67 -7.47
C SER A 45 -7.10 -6.79 -7.99
N LEU A 46 -6.20 -6.41 -7.08
CA LEU A 46 -4.86 -6.07 -7.49
C LEU A 46 -4.43 -7.33 -8.24
N ALA A 47 -4.28 -7.21 -9.53
CA ALA A 47 -3.66 -8.26 -10.33
C ALA A 47 -2.34 -8.54 -9.62
N ALA A 48 -2.27 -9.63 -8.86
CA ALA A 48 -1.11 -9.92 -8.04
C ALA A 48 0.07 -10.02 -9.01
N VAL A 49 0.96 -9.05 -8.92
CA VAL A 49 2.19 -9.07 -9.73
C VAL A 49 2.87 -10.40 -9.43
N ASP A 50 3.24 -11.11 -10.47
CA ASP A 50 3.90 -12.39 -10.35
C ASP A 50 5.12 -12.27 -9.42
N ALA A 51 5.29 -13.23 -8.51
CA ALA A 51 6.38 -13.24 -7.53
C ALA A 51 7.77 -13.17 -8.22
N GLY A 52 7.89 -13.69 -9.43
CA GLY A 52 9.08 -13.56 -10.27
C GLY A 52 9.36 -12.11 -10.64
N THR A 53 8.37 -11.39 -11.14
CA THR A 53 8.49 -9.98 -11.50
C THR A 53 8.81 -9.11 -10.29
N GLN A 54 8.21 -9.39 -9.13
CA GLN A 54 8.53 -8.69 -7.89
C GLN A 54 9.99 -8.92 -7.47
N GLY A 55 10.48 -10.15 -7.59
CA GLY A 55 11.88 -10.48 -7.30
C GLY A 55 12.86 -9.76 -8.24
N GLN A 56 12.56 -9.73 -9.55
CA GLN A 56 13.34 -8.99 -10.55
C GLN A 56 13.31 -7.49 -10.29
N PHE A 57 12.15 -6.93 -9.93
CA PHE A 57 12.04 -5.51 -9.57
C PHE A 57 12.90 -5.16 -8.36
N MET A 58 12.89 -5.97 -7.31
CA MET A 58 13.74 -5.77 -6.14
C MET A 58 15.22 -5.89 -6.47
N LYS A 59 15.60 -6.85 -7.35
CA LYS A 59 16.97 -6.98 -7.85
C LYS A 59 17.40 -5.72 -8.60
N LEU A 60 16.58 -5.22 -9.53
CA LEU A 60 16.84 -3.96 -10.23
C LEU A 60 16.95 -2.77 -9.26
N SER A 61 16.02 -2.67 -8.31
CA SER A 61 16.03 -1.59 -7.33
C SER A 61 17.32 -1.55 -6.50
N ASN A 62 17.83 -2.72 -6.09
CA ASN A 62 19.10 -2.81 -5.36
C ASN A 62 20.34 -2.50 -6.23
N LEU A 63 20.26 -2.66 -7.55
CA LEU A 63 21.32 -2.23 -8.48
C LEU A 63 21.29 -0.71 -8.69
N LEU A 64 20.10 -0.10 -8.71
CA LEU A 64 19.94 1.34 -8.90
C LEU A 64 20.16 2.15 -7.62
N ILE A 65 19.95 1.54 -6.44
CA ILE A 65 19.89 2.26 -5.16
C ILE A 65 20.62 1.47 -4.08
N GLN A 66 21.68 2.03 -3.53
CA GLN A 66 22.52 1.42 -2.50
C GLN A 66 22.00 1.70 -1.07
N HIS A 67 20.71 1.43 -0.82
CA HIS A 67 20.07 1.56 0.48
C HIS A 67 19.33 0.30 0.86
N GLN A 68 19.01 0.14 2.15
CA GLN A 68 18.11 -0.93 2.58
C GLN A 68 16.69 -0.63 2.12
N LEU A 69 16.22 -1.34 1.10
CA LEU A 69 14.90 -1.17 0.51
C LEU A 69 13.88 -2.10 1.19
N SER A 70 12.69 -1.57 1.47
CA SER A 70 11.58 -2.33 2.04
C SER A 70 10.89 -3.16 0.95
N PRO A 71 10.84 -4.52 1.08
CA PRO A 71 10.12 -5.35 0.11
C PRO A 71 8.62 -5.01 0.01
N ALA A 72 8.02 -4.54 1.11
CA ALA A 72 6.61 -4.14 1.13
C ALA A 72 6.36 -2.86 0.31
N VAL A 73 7.29 -1.91 0.33
CA VAL A 73 7.25 -0.72 -0.53
C VAL A 73 7.49 -1.12 -1.97
N GLY A 74 8.49 -1.97 -2.23
CA GLY A 74 8.78 -2.49 -3.56
C GLY A 74 7.58 -3.18 -4.21
N ALA A 75 6.81 -3.94 -3.44
CA ALA A 75 5.57 -4.57 -3.94
C ALA A 75 4.53 -3.55 -4.42
N ARG A 76 4.38 -2.42 -3.72
CA ARG A 76 3.46 -1.34 -4.13
C ARG A 76 3.94 -0.60 -5.37
N ILE A 77 5.25 -0.37 -5.47
CA ILE A 77 5.86 0.29 -6.64
C ILE A 77 5.69 -0.58 -7.88
N VAL A 78 6.03 -1.87 -7.80
CA VAL A 78 5.94 -2.78 -8.95
C VAL A 78 4.50 -3.03 -9.39
N ASP A 79 3.56 -3.03 -8.46
CA ASP A 79 2.13 -3.14 -8.76
C ASP A 79 1.66 -1.94 -9.62
N THR A 80 2.03 -0.72 -9.23
CA THR A 80 1.73 0.48 -10.03
C THR A 80 2.47 0.44 -11.37
N ALA A 81 3.75 0.05 -11.39
CA ALA A 81 4.53 -0.08 -12.61
C ALA A 81 3.89 -1.06 -13.59
N SER A 82 3.34 -2.17 -13.11
CA SER A 82 2.68 -3.18 -13.96
C SER A 82 1.43 -2.64 -14.67
N GLY A 83 0.76 -1.65 -14.06
CA GLY A 83 -0.36 -0.94 -14.68
C GLY A 83 0.04 0.10 -15.72
N GLU A 84 1.21 0.71 -15.54
CA GLU A 84 1.70 1.79 -16.42
C GLU A 84 2.56 1.26 -17.58
N TYR A 85 3.39 0.23 -17.34
CA TYR A 85 4.35 -0.31 -18.29
C TYR A 85 3.94 -1.72 -18.75
N LYS A 86 3.42 -1.86 -19.97
CA LYS A 86 2.96 -3.14 -20.53
C LYS A 86 4.07 -4.17 -20.67
N ASN A 87 5.31 -3.73 -20.88
CA ASN A 87 6.48 -4.58 -21.11
C ASN A 87 7.41 -4.60 -19.88
N LEU A 88 6.84 -4.43 -18.67
CA LEU A 88 7.61 -4.33 -17.44
C LEU A 88 8.65 -5.45 -17.26
N PRO A 89 8.33 -6.76 -17.40
CA PRO A 89 9.31 -7.83 -17.24
C PRO A 89 10.51 -7.69 -18.18
N GLN A 90 10.26 -7.36 -19.46
CA GLN A 90 11.31 -7.18 -20.45
C GLN A 90 12.19 -5.97 -20.15
N MET A 91 11.62 -4.89 -19.64
CA MET A 91 12.37 -3.69 -19.23
C MET A 91 13.26 -3.99 -18.00
N LEU A 92 12.74 -4.74 -17.03
CA LEU A 92 13.52 -5.19 -15.88
C LEU A 92 14.71 -6.05 -16.32
N ASP A 93 14.46 -7.07 -17.15
CA ASP A 93 15.49 -7.96 -17.65
C ASP A 93 16.55 -7.22 -18.47
N ALA A 94 16.15 -6.27 -19.32
CA ALA A 94 17.07 -5.50 -20.16
C ALA A 94 18.05 -4.68 -19.31
N ILE A 95 17.55 -3.96 -18.28
CA ILE A 95 18.42 -3.14 -17.43
C ILE A 95 19.32 -4.03 -16.55
N ILE A 96 18.77 -5.11 -15.99
CA ILE A 96 19.56 -6.07 -15.20
C ILE A 96 20.67 -6.68 -16.04
N ALA A 97 20.39 -7.07 -17.31
CA ALA A 97 21.39 -7.64 -18.21
C ALA A 97 22.53 -6.66 -18.53
N ILE A 98 22.23 -5.35 -18.65
CA ILE A 98 23.26 -4.32 -18.85
C ILE A 98 24.16 -4.24 -17.62
N ALA A 99 23.59 -4.21 -16.41
CA ALA A 99 24.34 -4.18 -15.15
C ALA A 99 25.20 -5.44 -14.96
N GLU A 100 24.65 -6.63 -15.24
CA GLU A 100 25.37 -7.90 -15.13
C GLU A 100 26.52 -8.02 -16.13
N LYS A 101 26.33 -7.58 -17.38
CA LYS A 101 27.36 -7.56 -18.41
C LYS A 101 28.56 -6.72 -17.98
N LYS A 102 28.33 -5.68 -17.21
CA LYS A 102 29.37 -4.80 -16.67
C LYS A 102 29.95 -5.28 -15.35
N ASN A 103 29.39 -6.32 -14.72
CA ASN A 103 29.66 -6.67 -13.33
C ASN A 103 29.54 -5.46 -12.41
N ALA A 104 28.51 -4.63 -12.66
CA ALA A 104 28.33 -3.37 -12.00
C ALA A 104 28.05 -3.55 -10.51
N ALA A 105 28.78 -2.83 -9.65
CA ALA A 105 28.57 -2.78 -8.21
C ALA A 105 27.73 -1.56 -7.80
N GLN A 106 27.75 -0.52 -8.61
CA GLN A 106 27.04 0.75 -8.34
C GLN A 106 26.32 1.20 -9.61
N VAL A 107 25.33 2.06 -9.43
CA VAL A 107 24.50 2.59 -10.52
C VAL A 107 25.35 3.34 -11.58
N GLU A 108 26.38 4.03 -11.13
CA GLU A 108 27.28 4.82 -11.97
C GLU A 108 28.03 3.95 -12.99
N ASP A 109 28.25 2.67 -12.69
CA ASP A 109 29.01 1.76 -13.56
C ASP A 109 28.25 1.42 -14.85
N PHE A 110 26.91 1.43 -14.84
CA PHE A 110 26.10 0.96 -15.96
C PHE A 110 25.01 1.92 -16.41
N PHE A 111 24.65 2.93 -15.62
CA PHE A 111 23.52 3.80 -15.94
C PHE A 111 23.70 4.55 -17.25
N GLY A 112 24.95 4.94 -17.57
CA GLY A 112 25.29 5.58 -18.85
C GLY A 112 25.08 4.70 -20.08
N ASP A 113 25.09 3.37 -19.92
CA ASP A 113 24.90 2.41 -21.01
C ASP A 113 23.43 2.04 -21.25
N ILE A 114 22.52 2.48 -20.37
CA ILE A 114 21.09 2.31 -20.59
C ILE A 114 20.69 3.16 -21.80
N PRO A 115 20.09 2.58 -22.85
CA PRO A 115 19.64 3.34 -24.00
C PRO A 115 18.69 4.47 -23.62
N ASP A 116 18.90 5.65 -24.21
CA ASP A 116 17.98 6.78 -24.03
C ASP A 116 16.58 6.43 -24.55
N GLY A 117 15.56 6.97 -23.86
CA GLY A 117 14.16 6.71 -24.12
C GLY A 117 13.48 5.93 -22.98
N GLU A 118 12.46 5.15 -23.32
CA GLU A 118 11.55 4.51 -22.34
C GLU A 118 12.29 3.72 -21.25
N LEU A 119 13.39 3.04 -21.61
CA LEU A 119 14.13 2.22 -20.66
C LEU A 119 14.87 3.07 -19.61
N LYS A 120 15.48 4.16 -20.04
CA LYS A 120 16.18 5.11 -19.16
C LYS A 120 15.19 5.91 -18.32
N ASP A 121 14.08 6.32 -18.93
CA ASP A 121 12.99 7.02 -18.23
C ASP A 121 12.39 6.13 -17.13
N PHE A 122 12.23 4.85 -17.41
CA PHE A 122 11.79 3.88 -16.40
C PHE A 122 12.80 3.74 -15.27
N ALA A 123 14.11 3.65 -15.55
CA ALA A 123 15.13 3.61 -14.50
C ALA A 123 15.10 4.86 -13.61
N HIS A 124 14.96 6.05 -14.20
CA HIS A 124 14.77 7.30 -13.45
C HIS A 124 13.49 7.29 -12.64
N TRP A 125 12.39 6.78 -13.21
CA TRP A 125 11.12 6.67 -12.50
C TRP A 125 11.24 5.76 -11.26
N VAL A 126 11.91 4.61 -11.38
CA VAL A 126 12.15 3.71 -10.25
C VAL A 126 12.93 4.40 -9.13
N ILE A 127 14.01 5.10 -9.46
CA ILE A 127 14.79 5.87 -8.49
C ILE A 127 13.89 6.94 -7.81
N SER A 128 13.15 7.71 -8.62
CA SER A 128 12.25 8.75 -8.11
C SER A 128 11.17 8.19 -7.20
N ALA A 129 10.58 7.04 -7.55
CA ALA A 129 9.55 6.37 -6.77
C ALA A 129 10.05 5.97 -5.37
N TRP A 130 11.27 5.46 -5.25
CA TRP A 130 11.88 5.12 -3.97
C TRP A 130 12.22 6.35 -3.13
N TYR A 131 12.76 7.41 -3.75
CA TYR A 131 13.15 8.62 -3.01
C TYR A 131 11.96 9.46 -2.59
N SER A 132 10.98 9.65 -3.49
CA SER A 132 9.79 10.48 -3.19
C SER A 132 8.70 9.72 -2.43
N GLY A 133 8.66 8.39 -2.53
CA GLY A 133 7.57 7.57 -2.02
C GLY A 133 6.27 7.68 -2.82
N CYS A 134 6.30 8.27 -4.03
CA CYS A 134 5.14 8.53 -4.88
C CYS A 134 5.41 8.14 -6.34
N SER A 135 4.33 7.85 -7.10
CA SER A 135 4.44 7.49 -8.52
C SER A 135 4.76 8.69 -9.42
N SER A 136 4.43 9.90 -9.00
CA SER A 136 4.67 11.13 -9.77
C SER A 136 4.50 12.38 -8.89
N GLU A 137 4.82 13.55 -9.43
CA GLU A 137 4.60 14.85 -8.78
C GLU A 137 3.15 15.38 -8.92
N LYS A 138 2.27 14.63 -9.59
CA LYS A 138 0.90 15.04 -9.85
C LYS A 138 0.01 14.86 -8.62
N ARG A 139 -1.07 15.62 -8.51
CA ARG A 139 -2.05 15.53 -7.41
C ARG A 139 -2.69 14.16 -7.23
N ASN A 140 -2.83 13.41 -8.31
CA ASN A 140 -3.42 12.07 -8.33
C ASN A 140 -2.37 10.97 -8.29
N ALA A 141 -1.15 11.25 -7.87
CA ALA A 141 -0.09 10.27 -7.72
C ALA A 141 -0.47 9.18 -6.70
N THR A 142 -0.08 7.95 -6.98
CA THR A 142 -0.17 6.86 -6.02
C THR A 142 0.94 7.03 -4.98
N VAL A 143 0.59 7.00 -3.69
CA VAL A 143 1.56 7.05 -2.60
C VAL A 143 1.95 5.62 -2.22
N PHE A 144 3.22 5.29 -2.31
CA PHE A 144 3.79 3.99 -1.98
C PHE A 144 4.16 3.90 -0.50
N THR A 145 4.77 4.96 -0.01
CA THR A 145 5.22 5.08 1.36
C THR A 145 5.37 6.53 1.74
N TYR A 146 5.39 6.80 3.04
CA TYR A 146 5.64 8.12 3.59
C TYR A 146 6.91 8.11 4.45
N GLU A 147 6.95 7.30 5.50
CA GLU A 147 8.08 7.19 6.42
C GLU A 147 9.31 6.53 5.79
N GLU A 148 9.09 5.55 4.92
CA GLU A 148 10.17 4.78 4.31
C GLU A 148 10.65 5.39 2.99
N ALA A 149 10.15 6.58 2.59
CA ALA A 149 10.69 7.31 1.47
C ALA A 149 12.15 7.68 1.75
N LEU A 150 13.05 7.37 0.82
CA LEU A 150 14.49 7.53 1.05
C LEU A 150 14.89 8.97 1.34
N THR A 151 14.16 9.94 0.82
CA THR A 151 14.36 11.37 1.15
C THR A 151 14.31 11.63 2.65
N PHE A 152 13.43 10.93 3.39
CA PHE A 152 13.32 11.08 4.84
C PHE A 152 14.13 10.04 5.60
N LYS A 153 14.17 8.80 5.11
CA LYS A 153 14.85 7.71 5.78
C LYS A 153 16.36 7.94 5.90
N THR A 154 16.98 8.48 4.86
CA THR A 154 18.43 8.76 4.83
C THR A 154 18.83 9.92 5.72
N THR A 155 17.90 10.81 6.07
CA THR A 155 18.11 11.99 6.90
C THR A 155 17.38 11.93 8.25
N SER A 156 16.91 10.76 8.62
CA SER A 156 16.06 10.55 9.82
C SER A 156 16.75 10.86 11.15
N ASP A 157 18.08 10.91 11.16
CA ASP A 157 18.91 11.30 12.30
C ASP A 157 18.92 12.83 12.52
N ILE A 158 18.61 13.61 11.48
CA ILE A 158 18.68 15.10 11.49
C ILE A 158 17.29 15.70 11.29
N LEU A 159 16.51 15.18 10.35
CA LEU A 159 15.23 15.73 9.94
C LEU A 159 14.07 14.80 10.30
N THR A 160 13.10 15.36 11.01
CA THR A 160 11.80 14.69 11.23
C THR A 160 10.91 14.92 10.02
N ILE A 161 10.09 13.93 9.67
CA ILE A 161 9.09 14.09 8.62
C ILE A 161 8.17 15.26 8.96
N PRO A 162 8.02 16.27 8.07
CA PRO A 162 7.34 17.54 8.40
C PRO A 162 5.92 17.37 8.91
N SER A 163 5.17 16.37 8.43
CA SER A 163 3.78 16.14 8.85
C SER A 163 3.65 15.49 10.22
N TYR A 164 4.72 14.89 10.75
CA TYR A 164 4.69 14.33 12.11
C TYR A 164 5.07 15.34 13.18
N GLY A 165 5.58 16.49 12.78
CA GLY A 165 6.11 17.48 13.70
C GLY A 165 7.27 16.93 14.53
N ILE A 166 7.49 17.50 15.69
CA ILE A 166 8.58 17.09 16.60
C ILE A 166 8.31 15.73 17.25
N SER A 167 7.08 15.25 17.19
CA SER A 167 6.61 14.13 18.01
C SER A 167 6.68 12.76 17.35
N GLY A 168 6.71 12.68 16.03
CA GLY A 168 6.64 11.41 15.30
C GLY A 168 5.34 10.62 15.49
N PRO A 169 5.12 9.58 14.68
CA PRO A 169 3.83 8.90 14.62
C PRO A 169 3.48 8.11 15.89
N ASN A 170 4.47 7.67 16.65
CA ASN A 170 4.25 6.79 17.80
C ASN A 170 4.17 7.54 19.16
N LEU A 171 4.30 8.85 19.15
CA LEU A 171 4.28 9.64 20.40
C LEU A 171 2.90 9.98 20.90
N TRP A 172 1.87 9.88 20.10
CA TRP A 172 0.47 10.09 20.47
C TRP A 172 -0.02 9.09 21.51
N THR A 173 0.60 7.93 21.60
CA THR A 173 0.29 6.89 22.59
C THR A 173 1.09 7.03 23.88
N ARG A 174 2.04 7.95 23.94
CA ARG A 174 2.87 8.21 25.12
C ARG A 174 2.32 9.42 25.88
N PRO A 175 1.63 9.24 27.00
CA PRO A 175 1.16 10.35 27.81
C PRO A 175 2.36 11.11 28.41
N ASN A 176 2.32 12.42 28.32
CA ASN A 176 3.15 13.34 29.08
C ASN A 176 4.67 13.12 28.98
N LEU A 177 5.22 13.26 27.79
CA LEU A 177 6.67 13.41 27.67
C LEU A 177 7.10 14.73 28.32
N PRO A 178 8.08 14.72 29.25
CA PRO A 178 8.62 15.96 29.80
C PRO A 178 9.24 16.80 28.70
N LEU A 179 9.12 18.13 28.80
CA LEU A 179 9.70 19.09 27.83
C LEU A 179 11.23 18.93 27.66
N SER A 180 11.89 18.29 28.64
CA SER A 180 13.31 17.97 28.62
C SER A 180 13.65 16.63 27.99
N ALA A 181 12.66 15.86 27.49
CA ALA A 181 12.93 14.61 26.84
C ALA A 181 13.71 14.84 25.55
N PRO A 182 14.75 14.02 25.28
CA PRO A 182 15.44 14.11 23.99
C PRO A 182 14.47 13.80 22.86
N MET A 183 14.68 14.48 21.70
CA MET A 183 13.87 14.19 20.51
C MET A 183 13.95 12.71 20.15
N PRO A 184 12.81 12.07 19.84
CA PRO A 184 12.81 10.69 19.41
C PRO A 184 13.60 10.58 18.11
N ARG A 185 14.46 9.58 18.04
CA ARG A 185 15.09 9.14 16.79
C ARG A 185 14.20 8.07 16.18
N PHE A 186 13.91 8.20 14.91
CA PHE A 186 13.07 7.29 14.12
C PHE A 186 13.94 6.32 13.33
#